data_f25fc263ce61d77c04ef690ba1fb0f88
#
_entry.id   f25fc263ce61d77c04ef690ba1fb0f88
#
_cell.length_a   1.000
_cell.length_b   1.000
_cell.length_c   1.000
_cell.angle_alpha   90.00
_cell.angle_beta   90.00
_cell.angle_gamma   90.00
#
_symmetry.space_group_name_H-M   'P 1'
#
loop_
_entity.id
_entity.type
_entity.pdbx_description
1 polymer ?
#
loop_
_entity_poly.entity_id
_entity_poly.type
_entity_poly.pdbx_seq_one_letter_code
_entity_poly.pdbx_strand_id
1 'polypeptide(L)'
;MDLSALTPSTILVFLLMLIRISGLILATPLFSQTQIPMQVKVGFMATLTLILYPIYKPAQAVVATDLWQVALLGIQELVIGLIIGFLVRLVFNAVEMAGTLVSQQMGLAMAQSFNPFSQNQSAGMGQLYFILAATLFLTLNVHHTVIVALAKSFELVPLVDGAALIQTNILIERLLVMGSTMFITALLVAFPVFGILITLEVALAYTAKVMPQMNMFIVSLPFKIWIGLVLMLITMPFVMELVGHQFGDLATVLPKLYQFR
;
A
#
# COMPACT_ATOMS: atom_id res chain seq x y z
N MET A 1 -24.95 2.77 28.08
CA MET A 1 -24.96 1.57 27.19
C MET A 1 -25.78 0.51 27.93
N ASP A 2 -27.03 0.27 27.53
CA ASP A 2 -27.87 -0.71 28.18
C ASP A 2 -27.36 -2.12 27.81
N LEU A 3 -26.92 -2.87 28.80
CA LEU A 3 -26.46 -4.26 28.66
C LEU A 3 -27.53 -5.21 28.08
N SER A 4 -28.82 -4.81 28.15
CA SER A 4 -29.96 -5.51 27.54
C SER A 4 -29.99 -5.44 26.00
N ALA A 5 -29.16 -4.58 25.38
CA ALA A 5 -29.01 -4.45 23.94
C ALA A 5 -28.02 -5.44 23.31
N LEU A 6 -27.30 -6.22 24.11
CA LEU A 6 -26.35 -7.24 23.65
C LEU A 6 -27.08 -8.53 23.24
N THR A 7 -27.81 -8.46 22.13
CA THR A 7 -28.36 -9.65 21.50
C THR A 7 -27.26 -10.42 20.74
N PRO A 8 -27.40 -11.73 20.55
CA PRO A 8 -26.44 -12.53 19.76
C PRO A 8 -26.19 -11.95 18.36
N SER A 9 -27.22 -11.38 17.73
CA SER A 9 -27.12 -10.70 16.43
C SER A 9 -26.26 -9.43 16.51
N THR A 10 -26.34 -8.66 17.58
CA THR A 10 -25.51 -7.46 17.81
C THR A 10 -24.04 -7.80 17.91
N ILE A 11 -23.72 -8.86 18.65
CA ILE A 11 -22.32 -9.35 18.81
C ILE A 11 -21.79 -9.85 17.46
N LEU A 12 -22.59 -10.58 16.69
CA LEU A 12 -22.21 -11.10 15.39
C LEU A 12 -21.90 -9.94 14.41
N VAL A 13 -22.76 -8.92 14.34
CA VAL A 13 -22.53 -7.73 13.50
C VAL A 13 -21.22 -7.03 13.90
N PHE A 14 -20.99 -6.84 15.19
CA PHE A 14 -19.75 -6.22 15.69
C PHE A 14 -18.52 -7.02 15.28
N LEU A 15 -18.54 -8.35 15.39
CA LEU A 15 -17.45 -9.22 14.99
C LEU A 15 -17.20 -9.17 13.47
N LEU A 16 -18.23 -9.19 12.65
CA LEU A 16 -18.11 -9.09 11.19
C LEU A 16 -17.53 -7.74 10.78
N MET A 17 -17.96 -6.64 11.38
CA MET A 17 -17.36 -5.31 11.16
C MET A 17 -15.89 -5.29 11.57
N LEU A 18 -15.54 -5.88 12.70
CA LEU A 18 -14.15 -5.98 13.17
C LEU A 18 -13.29 -6.78 12.19
N ILE A 19 -13.81 -7.86 11.61
CA ILE A 19 -13.10 -8.66 10.60
C ILE A 19 -12.83 -7.82 9.34
N ARG A 20 -13.79 -7.06 8.81
CA ARG A 20 -13.57 -6.18 7.65
C ARG A 20 -12.53 -5.12 7.94
N ILE A 21 -12.60 -4.46 9.10
CA ILE A 21 -11.63 -3.46 9.53
C ILE A 21 -10.25 -4.08 9.72
N SER A 22 -10.17 -5.31 10.25
CA SER A 22 -8.89 -6.01 10.40
C SER A 22 -8.24 -6.30 9.06
N GLY A 23 -9.00 -6.73 8.05
CA GLY A 23 -8.51 -6.91 6.68
C GLY A 23 -7.88 -5.64 6.11
N LEU A 24 -8.56 -4.50 6.26
CA LEU A 24 -8.04 -3.21 5.84
C LEU A 24 -6.71 -2.86 6.52
N ILE A 25 -6.66 -2.94 7.85
CA ILE A 25 -5.50 -2.51 8.63
C ILE A 25 -4.30 -3.42 8.39
N LEU A 26 -4.51 -4.73 8.30
CA LEU A 26 -3.44 -5.69 8.02
C LEU A 26 -2.86 -5.53 6.61
N ALA A 27 -3.67 -5.16 5.62
CA ALA A 27 -3.22 -4.93 4.26
C ALA A 27 -2.55 -3.57 4.06
N THR A 28 -2.91 -2.54 4.86
CA THR A 28 -2.37 -1.19 4.72
C THR A 28 -0.91 -1.12 5.19
N PRO A 29 0.03 -0.61 4.37
CA PRO A 29 1.48 -0.66 4.65
C PRO A 29 1.89 0.03 5.94
N LEU A 30 1.24 1.14 6.31
CA LEU A 30 1.55 1.88 7.54
C LEU A 30 1.35 1.05 8.81
N PHE A 31 0.31 0.22 8.83
CA PHE A 31 -0.02 -0.62 9.98
C PHE A 31 0.61 -2.02 9.89
N SER A 32 0.98 -2.48 8.69
CA SER A 32 1.63 -3.79 8.51
C SER A 32 3.08 -3.82 9.01
N GLN A 33 3.68 -2.66 9.26
CA GLN A 33 5.05 -2.54 9.79
C GLN A 33 5.21 -3.31 11.11
N THR A 34 6.31 -4.02 11.25
CA THR A 34 6.66 -4.81 12.45
C THR A 34 6.92 -3.94 13.68
N GLN A 35 7.18 -2.66 13.48
CA GLN A 35 7.46 -1.68 14.53
C GLN A 35 6.25 -1.37 15.41
N ILE A 36 5.02 -1.59 14.90
CA ILE A 36 3.80 -1.34 15.67
C ILE A 36 3.39 -2.64 16.38
N PRO A 37 3.35 -2.66 17.73
CA PRO A 37 2.92 -3.82 18.50
C PRO A 37 1.50 -4.27 18.11
N MET A 38 1.27 -5.59 18.09
CA MET A 38 -0.04 -6.14 17.72
C MET A 38 -1.18 -5.64 18.61
N GLN A 39 -0.89 -5.39 19.89
CA GLN A 39 -1.86 -4.86 20.85
C GLN A 39 -2.40 -3.49 20.42
N VAL A 40 -1.53 -2.60 19.90
CA VAL A 40 -1.93 -1.28 19.38
C VAL A 40 -2.80 -1.44 18.13
N LYS A 41 -2.45 -2.36 17.23
CA LYS A 41 -3.26 -2.65 16.04
C LYS A 41 -4.66 -3.13 16.42
N VAL A 42 -4.75 -4.10 17.35
CA VAL A 42 -6.02 -4.63 17.84
C VAL A 42 -6.84 -3.55 18.54
N GLY A 43 -6.21 -2.73 19.40
CA GLY A 43 -6.87 -1.61 20.04
C GLY A 43 -7.45 -0.59 19.04
N PHE A 44 -6.69 -0.27 17.98
CA PHE A 44 -7.14 0.62 16.91
C PHE A 44 -8.30 0.03 16.11
N MET A 45 -8.24 -1.25 15.74
CA MET A 45 -9.32 -1.97 15.06
C MET A 45 -10.61 -1.95 15.90
N ALA A 46 -10.49 -2.28 17.19
CA ALA A 46 -11.63 -2.29 18.11
C ALA A 46 -12.25 -0.89 18.29
N THR A 47 -11.42 0.14 18.43
CA THR A 47 -11.87 1.54 18.56
C THR A 47 -12.58 2.01 17.31
N LEU A 48 -12.04 1.74 16.12
CA LEU A 48 -12.70 2.04 14.84
C LEU A 48 -14.03 1.32 14.71
N THR A 49 -14.09 0.05 15.09
CA THR A 49 -15.34 -0.71 15.08
C THR A 49 -16.37 -0.09 16.02
N LEU A 50 -15.99 0.31 17.22
CA LEU A 50 -16.88 0.96 18.19
C LEU A 50 -17.42 2.30 17.68
N ILE A 51 -16.62 3.07 16.95
CA ILE A 51 -17.03 4.35 16.37
C ILE A 51 -17.99 4.14 15.19
N LEU A 52 -17.70 3.18 14.30
CA LEU A 52 -18.50 2.94 13.11
C LEU A 52 -19.77 2.15 13.39
N TYR A 53 -19.80 1.34 14.44
CA TYR A 53 -20.96 0.51 14.80
C TYR A 53 -22.28 1.31 14.98
N PRO A 54 -22.33 2.43 15.73
CA PRO A 54 -23.57 3.20 15.88
C PRO A 54 -23.99 3.94 14.59
N ILE A 55 -23.04 4.21 13.69
CA ILE A 55 -23.30 4.88 12.40
C ILE A 55 -23.93 3.88 11.41
N TYR A 56 -23.40 2.66 11.41
CA TYR A 56 -23.89 1.56 10.59
C TYR A 56 -24.81 0.66 11.41
N LYS A 57 -26.11 0.93 11.36
CA LYS A 57 -27.13 0.02 11.91
C LYS A 57 -27.68 -0.83 10.76
N PRO A 58 -27.38 -2.14 10.72
CA PRO A 58 -27.95 -3.01 9.69
C PRO A 58 -29.48 -2.96 9.80
N ALA A 59 -30.15 -2.68 8.67
CA ALA A 59 -31.61 -2.60 8.61
C ALA A 59 -32.27 -3.95 8.91
N GLN A 60 -31.55 -5.05 8.77
CA GLN A 60 -31.99 -6.40 9.06
C GLN A 60 -31.04 -7.08 10.04
N ALA A 61 -31.60 -7.83 10.98
CA ALA A 61 -30.79 -8.65 11.88
C ALA A 61 -30.04 -9.71 11.07
N VAL A 62 -28.72 -9.80 11.26
CA VAL A 62 -27.92 -10.89 10.68
C VAL A 62 -28.31 -12.17 11.39
N VAL A 63 -29.16 -12.98 10.76
CA VAL A 63 -29.59 -14.27 11.28
C VAL A 63 -28.73 -15.33 10.59
N ALA A 64 -27.60 -15.66 11.20
CA ALA A 64 -26.83 -16.82 10.80
C ALA A 64 -27.29 -18.01 11.67
N THR A 65 -27.91 -18.99 11.03
CA THR A 65 -28.43 -20.19 11.72
C THR A 65 -27.34 -21.24 11.93
N ASP A 66 -26.32 -21.26 11.06
CA ASP A 66 -25.26 -22.26 11.07
C ASP A 66 -23.86 -21.63 11.22
N LEU A 67 -22.98 -22.32 11.93
CA LEU A 67 -21.57 -21.93 12.10
C LEU A 67 -20.85 -21.76 10.76
N TRP A 68 -21.20 -22.56 9.74
CA TRP A 68 -20.67 -22.46 8.39
C TRP A 68 -21.02 -21.13 7.70
N GLN A 69 -22.24 -20.67 7.86
CA GLN A 69 -22.67 -19.37 7.34
C GLN A 69 -21.89 -18.22 7.98
N VAL A 70 -21.68 -18.27 9.30
CA VAL A 70 -20.86 -17.27 10.01
C VAL A 70 -19.43 -17.26 9.48
N ALA A 71 -18.84 -18.43 9.22
CA ALA A 71 -17.49 -18.52 8.68
C ALA A 71 -17.40 -17.93 7.27
N LEU A 72 -18.35 -18.22 6.39
CA LEU A 72 -18.40 -17.67 5.02
C LEU A 72 -18.56 -16.14 5.04
N LEU A 73 -19.45 -15.61 5.87
CA LEU A 73 -19.60 -14.17 6.06
C LEU A 73 -18.31 -13.54 6.57
N GLY A 74 -17.64 -14.16 7.53
CA GLY A 74 -16.34 -13.68 8.03
C GLY A 74 -15.25 -13.64 6.96
N ILE A 75 -15.16 -14.66 6.11
CA ILE A 75 -14.22 -14.69 4.98
C ILE A 75 -14.54 -13.57 3.99
N GLN A 76 -15.81 -13.38 3.65
CA GLN A 76 -16.26 -12.31 2.76
C GLN A 76 -15.86 -10.93 3.29
N GLU A 77 -16.15 -10.68 4.58
CA GLU A 77 -15.80 -9.43 5.24
C GLU A 77 -14.30 -9.15 5.24
N LEU A 78 -13.51 -10.19 5.51
CA LEU A 78 -12.05 -10.12 5.46
C LEU A 78 -11.57 -9.75 4.06
N VAL A 79 -12.09 -10.40 3.03
CA VAL A 79 -11.70 -10.15 1.62
C VAL A 79 -12.03 -8.72 1.21
N ILE A 80 -13.19 -8.19 1.58
CA ILE A 80 -13.57 -6.80 1.29
C ILE A 80 -12.58 -5.82 1.95
N GLY A 81 -12.25 -6.05 3.22
CA GLY A 81 -11.26 -5.25 3.94
C GLY A 81 -9.88 -5.31 3.30
N LEU A 82 -9.42 -6.54 2.95
CA LEU A 82 -8.15 -6.77 2.28
C LEU A 82 -8.06 -6.05 0.92
N ILE A 83 -9.13 -6.02 0.14
CA ILE A 83 -9.16 -5.33 -1.16
C ILE A 83 -8.93 -3.84 -0.99
N ILE A 84 -9.62 -3.18 -0.05
CA ILE A 84 -9.44 -1.75 0.20
C ILE A 84 -7.99 -1.48 0.62
N GLY A 85 -7.46 -2.24 1.58
CA GLY A 85 -6.09 -2.10 2.05
C GLY A 85 -5.04 -2.41 0.98
N PHE A 86 -5.31 -3.40 0.11
CA PHE A 86 -4.45 -3.76 -1.01
C PHE A 86 -4.31 -2.62 -2.03
N LEU A 87 -5.40 -1.91 -2.33
CA LEU A 87 -5.36 -0.77 -3.23
C LEU A 87 -4.49 0.37 -2.68
N VAL A 88 -4.58 0.64 -1.38
CA VAL A 88 -3.68 1.57 -0.71
C VAL A 88 -2.23 1.09 -0.84
N ARG A 89 -1.99 -0.20 -0.60
CA ARG A 89 -0.68 -0.82 -0.69
C ARG A 89 -0.05 -0.73 -2.08
N LEU A 90 -0.84 -0.78 -3.16
CA LEU A 90 -0.33 -0.66 -4.52
C LEU A 90 0.39 0.67 -4.75
N VAL A 91 -0.13 1.79 -4.23
CA VAL A 91 0.52 3.10 -4.35
C VAL A 91 1.84 3.14 -3.58
N PHE A 92 1.87 2.62 -2.36
CA PHE A 92 3.11 2.54 -1.57
C PHE A 92 4.15 1.66 -2.25
N ASN A 93 3.74 0.49 -2.77
CA ASN A 93 4.64 -0.43 -3.46
C ASN A 93 5.21 0.19 -4.74
N ALA A 94 4.43 1.00 -5.48
CA ALA A 94 4.93 1.72 -6.65
C ALA A 94 6.10 2.64 -6.29
N VAL A 95 5.97 3.40 -5.22
CA VAL A 95 6.97 4.36 -4.76
C VAL A 95 8.21 3.65 -4.19
N GLU A 96 8.01 2.61 -3.39
CA GLU A 96 9.07 1.77 -2.84
C GLU A 96 9.86 1.06 -3.94
N MET A 97 9.16 0.52 -4.95
CA MET A 97 9.76 -0.11 -6.13
C MET A 97 10.62 0.88 -6.92
N ALA A 98 10.15 2.12 -7.10
CA ALA A 98 10.92 3.16 -7.75
C ALA A 98 12.25 3.43 -7.00
N GLY A 99 12.20 3.56 -5.68
CA GLY A 99 13.39 3.72 -4.85
C GLY A 99 14.33 2.53 -4.92
N THR A 100 13.79 1.32 -5.02
CA THR A 100 14.58 0.09 -5.20
C THR A 100 15.29 0.06 -6.54
N LEU A 101 14.61 0.43 -7.64
CA LEU A 101 15.21 0.54 -8.97
C LEU A 101 16.35 1.55 -9.00
N VAL A 102 16.15 2.72 -8.38
CA VAL A 102 17.19 3.74 -8.24
C VAL A 102 18.37 3.21 -7.43
N SER A 103 18.12 2.55 -6.30
CA SER A 103 19.14 1.93 -5.44
C SER A 103 19.99 0.91 -6.18
N GLN A 104 19.36 0.07 -6.98
CA GLN A 104 20.04 -0.94 -7.81
C GLN A 104 20.96 -0.27 -8.85
N GLN A 105 20.46 0.77 -9.53
CA GLN A 105 21.23 1.48 -10.55
C GLN A 105 22.39 2.28 -9.97
N MET A 106 22.27 2.81 -8.75
CA MET A 106 23.35 3.43 -7.99
C MET A 106 24.42 2.41 -7.56
N GLY A 107 24.13 1.10 -7.62
CA GLY A 107 25.04 0.05 -7.18
C GLY A 107 25.05 -0.19 -5.66
N LEU A 108 24.08 0.40 -4.91
CA LEU A 108 23.99 0.21 -3.46
C LEU A 108 23.68 -1.24 -3.08
N ALA A 109 23.06 -2.01 -3.97
CA ALA A 109 22.81 -3.44 -3.79
C ALA A 109 24.11 -4.25 -3.68
N MET A 110 25.21 -3.76 -4.24
CA MET A 110 26.52 -4.44 -4.14
C MET A 110 27.11 -4.37 -2.73
N ALA A 111 26.83 -3.31 -1.98
CA ALA A 111 27.26 -3.23 -0.58
C ALA A 111 26.68 -4.37 0.26
N GLN A 112 25.50 -4.89 -0.11
CA GLN A 112 24.85 -6.03 0.54
C GLN A 112 25.59 -7.36 0.24
N SER A 113 26.18 -7.49 -0.94
CA SER A 113 26.94 -8.69 -1.32
C SER A 113 28.22 -8.85 -0.49
N PHE A 114 28.76 -7.76 0.07
CA PHE A 114 29.95 -7.80 0.94
C PHE A 114 29.62 -8.17 2.39
N ASN A 115 28.35 -8.08 2.81
CA ASN A 115 27.93 -8.47 4.15
C ASN A 115 26.61 -9.22 4.14
N PRO A 116 26.60 -10.53 3.76
CA PRO A 116 25.39 -11.34 3.65
C PRO A 116 24.71 -11.63 5.01
N PHE A 117 25.41 -11.38 6.12
CA PHE A 117 24.87 -11.56 7.48
C PHE A 117 24.10 -10.35 8.01
N SER A 118 24.17 -9.21 7.33
CA SER A 118 23.30 -8.08 7.65
C SER A 118 21.88 -8.40 7.19
N GLN A 119 21.03 -8.85 8.13
CA GLN A 119 19.60 -9.16 7.89
C GLN A 119 18.77 -7.91 7.51
N ASN A 120 19.34 -6.74 7.51
CA ASN A 120 18.72 -5.51 7.03
C ASN A 120 18.75 -5.47 5.49
N GLN A 121 18.01 -6.42 4.89
CA GLN A 121 17.64 -6.32 3.49
C GLN A 121 16.86 -5.03 3.31
N SER A 122 17.35 -4.16 2.44
CA SER A 122 16.60 -3.01 1.92
C SER A 122 16.55 -1.73 2.76
N ALA A 123 17.48 -1.47 3.65
CA ALA A 123 17.68 -0.11 4.16
C ALA A 123 18.27 0.82 3.08
N GLY A 124 17.77 0.69 1.84
CA GLY A 124 18.19 1.49 0.70
C GLY A 124 17.20 2.63 0.43
N MET A 125 17.31 3.18 -0.75
CA MET A 125 16.45 4.27 -1.24
C MET A 125 14.97 3.88 -1.28
N GLY A 126 14.63 2.57 -1.37
CA GLY A 126 13.26 2.09 -1.28
C GLY A 126 12.58 2.48 0.04
N GLN A 127 13.28 2.31 1.18
CA GLN A 127 12.77 2.71 2.49
C GLN A 127 12.60 4.23 2.61
N LEU A 128 13.55 5.01 2.04
CA LEU A 128 13.43 6.47 2.03
C LEU A 128 12.19 6.91 1.25
N TYR A 129 11.97 6.34 0.06
CA TYR A 129 10.78 6.61 -0.75
C TYR A 129 9.49 6.15 -0.06
N PHE A 130 9.52 5.02 0.66
CA PHE A 130 8.40 4.58 1.48
C PHE A 130 8.05 5.61 2.58
N ILE A 131 9.05 6.12 3.31
CA ILE A 131 8.82 7.14 4.36
C ILE A 131 8.26 8.42 3.74
N LEU A 132 8.73 8.82 2.58
CA LEU A 132 8.20 9.95 1.83
C LEU A 132 6.72 9.72 1.45
N ALA A 133 6.39 8.55 0.90
CA ALA A 133 5.00 8.20 0.58
C ALA A 133 4.12 8.18 1.84
N ALA A 134 4.63 7.68 2.97
CA ALA A 134 3.93 7.68 4.25
C ALA A 134 3.66 9.11 4.76
N THR A 135 4.63 10.00 4.63
CA THR A 135 4.47 11.42 4.99
C THR A 135 3.42 12.08 4.11
N LEU A 136 3.47 11.88 2.79
CA LEU A 136 2.47 12.41 1.87
C LEU A 136 1.07 11.85 2.14
N PHE A 137 0.95 10.57 2.41
CA PHE A 137 -0.32 9.93 2.76
C PHE A 137 -0.98 10.58 3.97
N LEU A 138 -0.19 10.96 4.98
CA LEU A 138 -0.69 11.63 6.18
C LEU A 138 -0.97 13.11 5.93
N THR A 139 -0.08 13.84 5.26
CA THR A 139 -0.24 15.29 5.01
C THR A 139 -1.39 15.60 4.04
N LEU A 140 -1.64 14.75 3.06
CA LEU A 140 -2.77 14.85 2.14
C LEU A 140 -4.08 14.30 2.72
N ASN A 141 -4.10 13.88 3.97
CA ASN A 141 -5.27 13.31 4.66
C ASN A 141 -5.90 12.11 3.93
N VAL A 142 -5.13 11.36 3.15
CA VAL A 142 -5.62 10.18 2.42
C VAL A 142 -6.16 9.10 3.38
N HIS A 143 -5.62 9.03 4.60
CA HIS A 143 -6.11 8.15 5.65
C HIS A 143 -7.59 8.41 6.00
N HIS A 144 -8.05 9.66 5.99
CA HIS A 144 -9.48 9.97 6.15
C HIS A 144 -10.31 9.42 5.00
N THR A 145 -9.83 9.56 3.76
CA THR A 145 -10.52 9.01 2.59
C THR A 145 -10.64 7.49 2.65
N VAL A 146 -9.62 6.81 3.15
CA VAL A 146 -9.65 5.34 3.35
C VAL A 146 -10.70 4.96 4.40
N ILE A 147 -10.80 5.69 5.51
CA ILE A 147 -11.84 5.47 6.54
C ILE A 147 -13.24 5.73 5.97
N VAL A 148 -13.42 6.79 5.18
CA VAL A 148 -14.70 7.10 4.53
C VAL A 148 -15.06 6.01 3.51
N ALA A 149 -14.10 5.52 2.73
CA ALA A 149 -14.31 4.41 1.80
C ALA A 149 -14.72 3.12 2.53
N LEU A 150 -14.09 2.83 3.66
CA LEU A 150 -14.47 1.72 4.53
C LEU A 150 -15.90 1.87 5.05
N ALA A 151 -16.28 3.05 5.55
CA ALA A 151 -17.63 3.33 6.02
C ALA A 151 -18.67 3.13 4.90
N LYS A 152 -18.41 3.68 3.70
CA LYS A 152 -19.26 3.47 2.53
C LYS A 152 -19.34 2.01 2.08
N SER A 153 -18.29 1.23 2.30
CA SER A 153 -18.31 -0.19 1.95
C SER A 153 -19.38 -0.98 2.74
N PHE A 154 -19.73 -0.54 3.95
CA PHE A 154 -20.81 -1.16 4.74
C PHE A 154 -22.21 -0.83 4.19
N GLU A 155 -22.36 0.34 3.54
CA GLU A 155 -23.62 0.73 2.89
C GLU A 155 -23.84 0.00 1.56
N LEU A 156 -22.75 -0.15 0.78
CA LEU A 156 -22.78 -0.69 -0.59
C LEU A 156 -22.75 -2.22 -0.62
N VAL A 157 -22.08 -2.83 0.35
CA VAL A 157 -22.00 -4.29 0.53
C VAL A 157 -22.45 -4.61 1.96
N PRO A 158 -23.77 -4.79 2.16
CA PRO A 158 -24.34 -5.10 3.47
C PRO A 158 -23.83 -6.44 4.02
N LEU A 159 -23.71 -6.54 5.34
CA LEU A 159 -23.22 -7.73 6.05
C LEU A 159 -24.13 -8.98 5.86
N VAL A 160 -25.35 -8.81 5.36
CA VAL A 160 -26.38 -9.86 5.28
C VAL A 160 -26.39 -10.58 3.93
N ASP A 161 -25.98 -9.90 2.86
CA ASP A 161 -26.04 -10.45 1.51
C ASP A 161 -24.78 -11.25 1.16
N GLY A 162 -24.70 -12.47 1.64
CA GLY A 162 -23.63 -13.40 1.26
C GLY A 162 -23.56 -13.72 -0.25
N ALA A 163 -24.58 -13.31 -1.02
CA ALA A 163 -24.64 -13.43 -2.48
C ALA A 163 -24.17 -12.17 -3.21
N ALA A 164 -23.98 -11.05 -2.52
CA ALA A 164 -23.38 -9.84 -3.07
C ALA A 164 -21.86 -9.97 -3.25
N LEU A 165 -21.39 -11.20 -3.41
CA LEU A 165 -20.05 -11.48 -3.91
C LEU A 165 -19.93 -10.81 -5.27
N ILE A 166 -19.66 -9.47 -5.18
CA ILE A 166 -18.77 -8.77 -6.07
C ILE A 166 -18.95 -9.33 -7.48
N GLN A 167 -19.47 -8.54 -8.36
CA GLN A 167 -19.32 -8.86 -9.79
C GLN A 167 -17.81 -9.01 -10.03
N THR A 168 -17.35 -10.23 -9.84
CA THR A 168 -15.94 -10.62 -9.70
C THR A 168 -15.13 -10.14 -10.90
N ASN A 169 -15.77 -10.10 -12.08
CA ASN A 169 -15.12 -9.66 -13.32
C ASN A 169 -14.74 -8.17 -13.29
N ILE A 170 -15.64 -7.30 -12.83
CA ILE A 170 -15.37 -5.84 -12.78
C ILE A 170 -14.30 -5.53 -11.72
N LEU A 171 -14.34 -6.23 -10.59
CA LEU A 171 -13.34 -6.05 -9.56
C LEU A 171 -11.96 -6.49 -10.02
N ILE A 172 -11.87 -7.66 -10.66
CA ILE A 172 -10.59 -8.18 -11.21
C ILE A 172 -10.04 -7.20 -12.23
N GLU A 173 -10.87 -6.71 -13.16
CA GLU A 173 -10.45 -5.73 -14.15
C GLU A 173 -9.89 -4.46 -13.50
N ARG A 174 -10.58 -3.91 -12.50
CA ARG A 174 -10.10 -2.74 -11.75
C ARG A 174 -8.79 -2.99 -11.02
N LEU A 175 -8.65 -4.16 -10.38
CA LEU A 175 -7.41 -4.55 -9.70
C LEU A 175 -6.24 -4.70 -10.69
N LEU A 176 -6.49 -5.27 -11.86
CA LEU A 176 -5.47 -5.39 -12.93
C LEU A 176 -5.06 -4.02 -13.48
N VAL A 177 -6.02 -3.12 -13.72
CA VAL A 177 -5.72 -1.74 -14.15
C VAL A 177 -4.91 -1.02 -13.10
N MET A 178 -5.28 -1.09 -11.82
CA MET A 178 -4.50 -0.45 -10.75
C MET A 178 -3.13 -1.09 -10.55
N GLY A 179 -3.03 -2.41 -10.72
CA GLY A 179 -1.75 -3.10 -10.71
C GLY A 179 -0.83 -2.64 -11.86
N SER A 180 -1.36 -2.47 -13.06
CA SER A 180 -0.59 -1.95 -14.20
C SER A 180 -0.15 -0.50 -13.98
N THR A 181 -1.04 0.35 -13.46
CA THR A 181 -0.71 1.73 -13.09
C THR A 181 0.39 1.80 -12.04
N MET A 182 0.43 0.88 -11.09
CA MET A 182 1.51 0.77 -10.11
C MET A 182 2.89 0.66 -10.80
N PHE A 183 3.03 -0.26 -11.77
CA PHE A 183 4.31 -0.43 -12.48
C PHE A 183 4.68 0.81 -13.30
N ILE A 184 3.71 1.42 -13.99
CA ILE A 184 3.93 2.65 -14.75
C ILE A 184 4.39 3.77 -13.82
N THR A 185 3.72 3.95 -12.68
CA THR A 185 4.09 4.95 -11.67
C THR A 185 5.49 4.71 -11.13
N ALA A 186 5.84 3.47 -10.81
CA ALA A 186 7.18 3.11 -10.32
C ALA A 186 8.26 3.51 -11.34
N LEU A 187 8.03 3.23 -12.62
CA LEU A 187 8.94 3.61 -13.70
C LEU A 187 9.01 5.12 -13.88
N LEU A 188 7.87 5.84 -13.87
CA LEU A 188 7.84 7.29 -14.01
C LEU A 188 8.58 8.00 -12.87
N VAL A 189 8.42 7.51 -11.63
CA VAL A 189 9.13 8.02 -10.45
C VAL A 189 10.63 7.75 -10.54
N ALA A 190 11.03 6.54 -10.99
CA ALA A 190 12.44 6.16 -11.11
C ALA A 190 13.14 6.82 -12.29
N PHE A 191 12.42 7.07 -13.40
CA PHE A 191 12.96 7.42 -14.71
C PHE A 191 13.94 8.60 -14.71
N PRO A 192 13.68 9.74 -14.04
CA PRO A 192 14.60 10.87 -14.07
C PRO A 192 16.00 10.53 -13.54
N VAL A 193 16.06 9.75 -12.46
CA VAL A 193 17.35 9.32 -11.87
C VAL A 193 17.93 8.14 -12.64
N PHE A 194 17.10 7.15 -12.93
CA PHE A 194 17.49 5.93 -13.63
C PHE A 194 18.04 6.21 -15.04
N GLY A 195 17.39 7.08 -15.82
CA GLY A 195 17.82 7.44 -17.18
C GLY A 195 19.20 8.12 -17.21
N ILE A 196 19.46 9.04 -16.28
CA ILE A 196 20.75 9.72 -16.20
C ILE A 196 21.85 8.75 -15.74
N LEU A 197 21.55 7.88 -14.78
CA LEU A 197 22.51 6.88 -14.29
C LEU A 197 22.88 5.84 -15.37
N ILE A 198 21.93 5.43 -16.21
CA ILE A 198 22.23 4.58 -17.38
C ILE A 198 23.12 5.30 -18.36
N THR A 199 22.85 6.57 -18.69
CA THR A 199 23.67 7.36 -19.59
C THR A 199 25.11 7.49 -19.05
N LEU A 200 25.24 7.73 -17.74
CA LEU A 200 26.54 7.73 -17.06
C LEU A 200 27.26 6.38 -17.18
N GLU A 201 26.54 5.28 -17.04
CA GLU A 201 27.11 3.93 -17.15
C GLU A 201 27.68 3.67 -18.54
N VAL A 202 26.95 4.07 -19.58
CA VAL A 202 27.43 3.96 -20.97
C VAL A 202 28.70 4.82 -21.17
N ALA A 203 28.73 6.04 -20.64
CA ALA A 203 29.89 6.91 -20.70
C ALA A 203 31.13 6.30 -19.99
N LEU A 204 30.92 5.73 -18.81
CA LEU A 204 31.98 5.05 -18.05
C LEU A 204 32.46 3.77 -18.76
N ALA A 205 31.55 3.01 -19.37
CA ALA A 205 31.93 1.84 -20.18
C ALA A 205 32.79 2.20 -21.39
N TYR A 206 32.48 3.33 -22.05
CA TYR A 206 33.30 3.85 -23.13
C TYR A 206 34.71 4.28 -22.62
N THR A 207 34.78 4.95 -21.47
CA THR A 207 36.03 5.34 -20.84
C THR A 207 36.91 4.12 -20.49
N ALA A 208 36.27 3.03 -20.01
CA ALA A 208 36.98 1.76 -19.74
C ALA A 208 37.65 1.16 -20.97
N LYS A 209 37.08 1.38 -22.16
CA LYS A 209 37.69 0.94 -23.44
C LYS A 209 38.94 1.74 -23.80
N VAL A 210 38.96 3.03 -23.45
CA VAL A 210 40.08 3.94 -23.75
C VAL A 210 41.22 3.78 -22.73
N MET A 211 40.85 3.49 -21.46
CA MET A 211 41.81 3.36 -20.34
C MET A 211 41.69 1.99 -19.66
N PRO A 212 42.10 0.89 -20.30
CA PRO A 212 41.88 -0.47 -19.79
C PRO A 212 42.65 -0.80 -18.51
N GLN A 213 43.65 0.00 -18.16
CA GLN A 213 44.45 -0.20 -16.93
C GLN A 213 43.71 0.27 -15.66
N MET A 214 42.69 1.09 -15.78
CA MET A 214 41.89 1.54 -14.64
C MET A 214 40.76 0.56 -14.36
N ASN A 215 40.63 0.14 -13.09
CA ASN A 215 39.45 -0.63 -12.67
C ASN A 215 38.25 0.32 -12.58
N MET A 216 37.57 0.49 -13.71
CA MET A 216 36.41 1.40 -13.84
C MET A 216 35.29 1.03 -12.91
N PHE A 217 35.19 -0.24 -12.48
CA PHE A 217 34.20 -0.67 -11.52
C PHE A 217 34.37 0.03 -10.15
N ILE A 218 35.61 0.11 -9.65
CA ILE A 218 35.90 0.78 -8.36
C ILE A 218 35.62 2.28 -8.45
N VAL A 219 35.96 2.90 -9.59
CA VAL A 219 35.76 4.34 -9.81
C VAL A 219 34.29 4.69 -10.03
N SER A 220 33.53 3.82 -10.73
CA SER A 220 32.15 4.10 -11.11
C SER A 220 31.18 4.12 -9.90
N LEU A 221 31.41 3.28 -8.89
CA LEU A 221 30.52 3.18 -7.73
C LEU A 221 30.36 4.49 -6.95
N PRO A 222 31.43 5.18 -6.51
CA PRO A 222 31.31 6.46 -5.83
C PRO A 222 30.62 7.53 -6.69
N PHE A 223 30.93 7.57 -8.00
CA PHE A 223 30.32 8.51 -8.93
C PHE A 223 28.80 8.28 -9.07
N LYS A 224 28.39 7.04 -9.26
CA LYS A 224 26.96 6.68 -9.36
C LYS A 224 26.20 7.05 -8.08
N ILE A 225 26.78 6.77 -6.91
CA ILE A 225 26.16 7.10 -5.64
C ILE A 225 26.01 8.61 -5.48
N TRP A 226 27.06 9.37 -5.74
CA TRP A 226 27.05 10.83 -5.61
C TRP A 226 26.06 11.49 -6.56
N ILE A 227 26.14 11.15 -7.83
CA ILE A 227 25.23 11.68 -8.86
C ILE A 227 23.79 11.26 -8.58
N GLY A 228 23.58 9.99 -8.21
CA GLY A 228 22.25 9.49 -7.87
C GLY A 228 21.62 10.22 -6.70
N LEU A 229 22.38 10.50 -5.61
CA LEU A 229 21.88 11.27 -4.47
C LEU A 229 21.51 12.71 -4.86
N VAL A 230 22.36 13.37 -5.66
CA VAL A 230 22.08 14.74 -6.13
C VAL A 230 20.83 14.74 -7.01
N LEU A 231 20.72 13.80 -7.95
CA LEU A 231 19.53 13.67 -8.81
C LEU A 231 18.28 13.40 -8.01
N MET A 232 18.31 12.51 -7.00
CA MET A 232 17.18 12.29 -6.12
C MET A 232 16.70 13.56 -5.43
N LEU A 233 17.61 14.37 -4.91
CA LEU A 233 17.27 15.63 -4.26
C LEU A 233 16.61 16.61 -5.26
N ILE A 234 17.14 16.71 -6.48
CA ILE A 234 16.60 17.59 -7.52
C ILE A 234 15.21 17.13 -8.00
N THR A 235 15.03 15.80 -8.12
CA THR A 235 13.77 15.23 -8.63
C THR A 235 12.70 15.06 -7.54
N MET A 236 13.04 15.28 -6.27
CA MET A 236 12.12 15.11 -5.14
C MET A 236 10.78 15.85 -5.29
N PRO A 237 10.74 17.14 -5.68
CA PRO A 237 9.47 17.84 -5.89
C PRO A 237 8.58 17.17 -6.94
N PHE A 238 9.16 16.71 -8.05
CA PHE A 238 8.45 15.98 -9.09
C PHE A 238 7.88 14.64 -8.56
N VAL A 239 8.67 13.90 -7.77
CA VAL A 239 8.22 12.66 -7.15
C VAL A 239 7.05 12.92 -6.20
N MET A 240 7.14 13.98 -5.38
CA MET A 240 6.07 14.35 -4.44
C MET A 240 4.76 14.70 -5.17
N GLU A 241 4.85 15.45 -6.26
CA GLU A 241 3.69 15.81 -7.09
C GLU A 241 3.05 14.56 -7.71
N LEU A 242 3.85 13.69 -8.34
CA LEU A 242 3.36 12.48 -8.99
C LEU A 242 2.71 11.52 -7.97
N VAL A 243 3.33 11.30 -6.82
CA VAL A 243 2.79 10.47 -5.75
C VAL A 243 1.52 11.09 -5.15
N GLY A 244 1.48 12.42 -5.02
CA GLY A 244 0.30 13.15 -4.58
C GLY A 244 -0.89 12.93 -5.53
N HIS A 245 -0.68 12.98 -6.84
CA HIS A 245 -1.69 12.65 -7.84
C HIS A 245 -2.19 11.21 -7.72
N GLN A 246 -1.30 10.24 -7.52
CA GLN A 246 -1.70 8.83 -7.32
C GLN A 246 -2.58 8.63 -6.08
N PHE A 247 -2.28 9.33 -5.00
CA PHE A 247 -3.15 9.32 -3.81
C PHE A 247 -4.49 10.02 -4.06
N GLY A 248 -4.51 11.08 -4.87
CA GLY A 248 -5.73 11.75 -5.32
C GLY A 248 -6.61 10.81 -6.15
N ASP A 249 -6.02 10.10 -7.10
CA ASP A 249 -6.72 9.09 -7.92
C ASP A 249 -7.28 7.96 -7.07
N LEU A 250 -6.49 7.44 -6.12
CA LEU A 250 -6.95 6.46 -5.15
C LEU A 250 -8.18 6.96 -4.39
N ALA A 251 -8.17 8.23 -3.96
CA ALA A 251 -9.28 8.84 -3.25
C ALA A 251 -10.57 8.90 -4.09
N THR A 252 -10.47 8.99 -5.41
CA THR A 252 -11.62 8.98 -6.32
C THR A 252 -12.10 7.58 -6.67
N VAL A 253 -11.20 6.61 -6.71
CA VAL A 253 -11.49 5.21 -7.08
C VAL A 253 -12.08 4.42 -5.92
N LEU A 254 -11.56 4.60 -4.69
CA LEU A 254 -12.03 3.87 -3.51
C LEU A 254 -13.55 3.95 -3.28
N PRO A 255 -14.22 5.13 -3.35
CA PRO A 255 -15.67 5.21 -3.20
C PRO A 255 -16.46 4.57 -4.35
N LYS A 256 -15.85 4.48 -5.53
CA LYS A 256 -16.48 3.92 -6.75
C LYS A 256 -16.28 2.41 -6.88
N LEU A 257 -15.45 1.80 -6.06
CA LEU A 257 -15.16 0.36 -6.10
C LEU A 257 -16.42 -0.51 -6.02
N TYR A 258 -17.40 -0.06 -5.25
CA TYR A 258 -18.63 -0.79 -4.98
C TYR A 258 -19.87 -0.19 -5.69
N GLN A 259 -19.68 0.87 -6.49
CA GLN A 259 -20.77 1.42 -7.31
C GLN A 259 -20.88 0.60 -8.60
N PHE A 260 -21.63 -0.46 -8.54
CA PHE A 260 -21.98 -1.31 -9.68
C PHE A 260 -23.24 -0.75 -10.37
N ARG A 261 -23.13 0.39 -11.06
CA ARG A 261 -24.15 0.88 -11.98
C ARG A 261 -23.50 1.34 -13.28
#